data_ea9a9d803729e7854e36961f3213d687
#
_entry.id   ea9a9d803729e7854e36961f3213d687
#
_cell.length_a   1.000
_cell.length_b   1.000
_cell.length_c   1.000
_cell.angle_alpha   90.00
_cell.angle_beta   90.00
_cell.angle_gamma   90.00
#
_symmetry.space_group_name_H-M   'P 1'
#
loop_
_entity.id
_entity.type
_entity.pdbx_description
1 polymer ?
#
loop_
_entity_poly.entity_id
_entity_poly.type
_entity_poly.pdbx_seq_one_letter_code
_entity_poly.pdbx_strand_id
1 'polypeptide(L)'
;MKTEEGTIAVDNAVYTNIAGYAATNCFGVKGMAVRSMTDGLVHLLRKEAMGKGVRVTFQSDNSIAIDLHIMVDKGVNIRAISASIIKEVRYFVTKSTGTEVSAVNVFVDSITID
;
A
#
# COMPACT_ATOMS: atom_id res chain seq x y z
N MET A 1 -0.35 -14.24 12.25
CA MET A 1 -1.67 -14.84 12.52
C MET A 1 -1.52 -16.06 13.42
N LYS A 2 -2.29 -16.09 14.48
CA LYS A 2 -2.24 -17.22 15.42
C LYS A 2 -3.55 -17.99 15.36
N THR A 3 -3.44 -19.32 15.44
CA THR A 3 -4.60 -20.22 15.51
C THR A 3 -4.47 -21.06 16.76
N GLU A 4 -5.51 -21.83 17.08
CA GLU A 4 -5.47 -22.75 18.23
C GLU A 4 -4.40 -23.83 18.09
N GLU A 5 -4.06 -24.19 16.87
CA GLU A 5 -3.11 -25.25 16.58
C GLU A 5 -1.69 -24.77 16.31
N GLY A 6 -1.47 -23.44 16.40
CA GLY A 6 -0.16 -22.90 16.18
C GLY A 6 -0.19 -21.50 15.56
N THR A 7 0.93 -21.14 14.96
CA THR A 7 1.11 -19.83 14.34
C THR A 7 1.20 -19.98 12.83
N ILE A 8 0.40 -19.22 12.13
CA ILE A 8 0.51 -19.09 10.68
C ILE A 8 1.26 -17.79 10.41
N ALA A 9 2.46 -17.93 9.86
CA ALA A 9 3.25 -16.76 9.49
C ALA A 9 2.87 -16.32 8.07
N VAL A 10 2.44 -15.07 7.94
CA VAL A 10 2.17 -14.49 6.63
C VAL A 10 3.39 -13.71 6.21
N ASP A 11 3.94 -14.05 5.04
CA ASP A 11 5.12 -13.41 4.50
C ASP A 11 4.83 -11.93 4.22
N ASN A 12 5.82 -11.07 4.51
CA ASN A 12 5.72 -9.64 4.23
C ASN A 12 5.32 -9.37 2.77
N ALA A 13 5.81 -10.19 1.83
CA ALA A 13 5.46 -10.03 0.42
C ALA A 13 3.96 -10.20 0.16
N VAL A 14 3.27 -11.03 0.93
CA VAL A 14 1.82 -11.20 0.78
C VAL A 14 1.11 -9.90 1.13
N TYR A 15 1.48 -9.28 2.25
CA TYR A 15 0.89 -8.00 2.65
C TYR A 15 1.16 -6.90 1.64
N THR A 16 2.41 -6.79 1.18
CA THR A 16 2.78 -5.72 0.24
C THR A 16 2.11 -5.89 -1.10
N ASN A 17 1.96 -7.12 -1.57
CA ASN A 17 1.28 -7.38 -2.85
C ASN A 17 -0.21 -7.11 -2.77
N ILE A 18 -0.87 -7.54 -1.70
CA ILE A 18 -2.30 -7.29 -1.53
C ILE A 18 -2.56 -5.79 -1.41
N ALA A 19 -1.77 -5.10 -0.59
CA ALA A 19 -1.94 -3.66 -0.39
C ALA A 19 -1.69 -2.87 -1.67
N GLY A 20 -0.61 -3.21 -2.39
CA GLY A 20 -0.29 -2.56 -3.66
C GLY A 20 -1.37 -2.78 -4.72
N TYR A 21 -1.87 -4.00 -4.80
CA TYR A 21 -2.95 -4.33 -5.74
C TYR A 21 -4.23 -3.56 -5.40
N ALA A 22 -4.61 -3.54 -4.13
CA ALA A 22 -5.81 -2.83 -3.71
C ALA A 22 -5.70 -1.33 -3.99
N ALA A 23 -4.54 -0.74 -3.73
CA ALA A 23 -4.32 0.68 -3.97
C ALA A 23 -4.37 1.02 -5.47
N THR A 24 -3.76 0.20 -6.31
CA THR A 24 -3.70 0.48 -7.75
C THR A 24 -5.04 0.28 -8.45
N ASN A 25 -5.97 -0.44 -7.83
CA ASN A 25 -7.31 -0.58 -8.38
C ASN A 25 -8.22 0.61 -8.07
N CYS A 26 -7.79 1.53 -7.23
CA CYS A 26 -8.57 2.72 -6.93
C CYS A 26 -8.53 3.70 -8.10
N PHE A 27 -9.66 4.32 -8.37
CA PHE A 27 -9.76 5.30 -9.46
C PHE A 27 -8.82 6.48 -9.22
N GLY A 28 -8.11 6.89 -10.26
CA GLY A 28 -7.21 8.03 -10.20
C GLY A 28 -5.78 7.68 -9.79
N VAL A 29 -5.54 6.44 -9.37
CA VAL A 29 -4.19 6.00 -9.02
C VAL A 29 -3.49 5.53 -10.29
N LYS A 30 -2.35 6.17 -10.58
CA LYS A 30 -1.53 5.80 -11.74
C LYS A 30 -0.74 4.51 -11.47
N GLY A 31 -0.27 4.37 -10.24
CA GLY A 31 0.48 3.20 -9.81
C GLY A 31 1.21 3.47 -8.51
N MET A 32 2.01 2.50 -8.09
CA MET A 32 2.86 2.64 -6.93
C MET A 32 4.14 3.37 -7.30
N ALA A 33 4.77 4.00 -6.32
CA ALA A 33 5.94 4.83 -6.54
C ALA A 33 7.05 4.48 -5.55
N VAL A 34 8.27 4.79 -5.92
CA VAL A 34 9.43 4.69 -5.05
C VAL A 34 10.34 5.88 -5.32
N ARG A 35 10.93 6.42 -4.26
CA ARG A 35 11.93 7.49 -4.40
C ARG A 35 13.32 6.87 -4.46
N SER A 36 14.07 7.23 -5.50
CA SER A 36 15.43 6.74 -5.65
C SER A 36 16.34 7.32 -4.56
N MET A 37 17.14 6.47 -3.95
CA MET A 37 18.13 6.88 -2.97
C MET A 37 19.31 7.61 -3.59
N THR A 38 19.55 7.36 -4.88
CA THR A 38 20.70 7.91 -5.59
C THR A 38 20.46 9.33 -6.09
N ASP A 39 19.32 9.56 -6.74
CA ASP A 39 19.03 10.85 -7.38
C ASP A 39 17.84 11.59 -6.76
N GLY A 40 17.18 10.98 -5.78
CA GLY A 40 16.02 11.57 -5.11
C GLY A 40 14.78 11.66 -5.98
N LEU A 41 14.81 11.13 -7.19
CA LEU A 41 13.68 11.18 -8.10
C LEU A 41 12.64 10.12 -7.73
N VAL A 42 11.38 10.45 -7.97
CA VAL A 42 10.28 9.53 -7.76
C VAL A 42 10.04 8.76 -9.06
N HIS A 43 10.00 7.44 -8.94
CA HIS A 43 9.80 6.56 -10.08
C HIS A 43 8.49 5.79 -9.94
N LEU A 44 7.75 5.70 -11.05
CA LEU A 44 6.56 4.87 -11.12
C LEU A 44 7.00 3.41 -11.20
N LEU A 45 6.49 2.59 -10.29
CA LEU A 45 6.82 1.17 -10.26
C LEU A 45 6.00 0.39 -11.29
N ARG A 46 6.64 -0.57 -11.91
CA ARG A 46 5.94 -1.51 -12.78
C ARG A 46 5.03 -2.40 -11.93
N LYS A 47 4.03 -2.96 -12.57
CA LYS A 47 3.03 -3.78 -11.89
C LYS A 47 3.67 -4.93 -11.09
N GLU A 48 4.66 -5.59 -11.66
CA GLU A 48 5.34 -6.72 -11.01
C GLU A 48 6.23 -6.29 -9.84
N ALA A 49 6.52 -5.00 -9.73
CA ALA A 49 7.34 -4.45 -8.65
C ALA A 49 6.55 -3.56 -7.69
N MET A 50 5.23 -3.55 -7.79
CA MET A 50 4.40 -2.60 -7.03
C MET A 50 4.53 -2.75 -5.51
N GLY A 51 4.87 -3.93 -5.02
CA GLY A 51 5.09 -4.15 -3.59
C GLY A 51 6.23 -3.34 -3.01
N LYS A 52 7.15 -2.86 -3.84
CA LYS A 52 8.26 -2.00 -3.38
C LYS A 52 7.79 -0.61 -2.94
N GLY A 53 6.58 -0.21 -3.34
CA GLY A 53 5.97 1.04 -2.89
C GLY A 53 5.20 0.91 -1.59
N VAL A 54 5.25 -0.26 -0.96
CA VAL A 54 4.50 -0.56 0.27
C VAL A 54 5.47 -0.93 1.37
N ARG A 55 5.30 -0.30 2.53
CA ARG A 55 6.03 -0.68 3.74
C ARG A 55 5.04 -1.18 4.78
N VAL A 56 5.33 -2.34 5.35
CA VAL A 56 4.51 -2.94 6.40
C VAL A 56 5.31 -2.93 7.70
N THR A 57 4.73 -2.37 8.74
CA THR A 57 5.34 -2.36 10.08
C THR A 57 4.50 -3.23 10.99
N PHE A 58 5.13 -4.24 11.57
CA PHE A 58 4.46 -5.16 12.51
C PHE A 58 4.50 -4.54 13.91
N GLN A 59 3.35 -4.53 14.56
CA GLN A 59 3.20 -3.92 15.86
C GLN A 59 3.07 -4.96 16.97
N SER A 60 3.31 -4.55 18.22
CA SER A 60 3.36 -5.45 19.37
C SER A 60 2.03 -6.13 19.68
N ASP A 61 0.92 -5.56 19.24
CA ASP A 61 -0.42 -6.12 19.45
C ASP A 61 -0.87 -7.04 18.32
N ASN A 62 0.06 -7.45 17.46
CA ASN A 62 -0.17 -8.29 16.28
C ASN A 62 -0.94 -7.61 15.14
N SER A 63 -1.15 -6.30 15.22
CA SER A 63 -1.66 -5.52 14.10
C SER A 63 -0.52 -5.06 13.22
N ILE A 64 -0.86 -4.52 12.06
CA ILE A 64 0.12 -3.95 11.14
C ILE A 64 -0.26 -2.53 10.77
N ALA A 65 0.76 -1.72 10.50
CA ALA A 65 0.59 -0.41 9.88
C ALA A 65 1.18 -0.49 8.47
N ILE A 66 0.51 0.13 7.53
CA ILE A 66 0.87 0.06 6.12
C ILE A 66 1.12 1.47 5.60
N ASP A 67 2.28 1.67 4.99
CA ASP A 67 2.61 2.91 4.29
C ASP A 67 2.62 2.64 2.80
N LEU A 68 1.93 3.48 2.05
CA LEU A 68 1.79 3.34 0.60
C LEU A 68 2.30 4.60 -0.08
N HIS A 69 3.16 4.42 -1.07
CA HIS A 69 3.62 5.51 -1.92
C HIS A 69 2.99 5.33 -3.29
N ILE A 70 2.20 6.30 -3.72
CA ILE A 70 1.44 6.20 -4.97
C ILE A 70 1.69 7.41 -5.86
N MET A 71 1.49 7.22 -7.14
CA MET A 71 1.39 8.30 -8.11
C MET A 71 -0.06 8.43 -8.57
N VAL A 72 -0.49 9.66 -8.75
CA VAL A 72 -1.86 9.95 -9.19
C VAL A 72 -1.82 10.83 -10.45
N ASP A 73 -2.91 10.78 -11.20
CA ASP A 73 -3.07 11.64 -12.36
C ASP A 73 -3.24 13.08 -11.92
N LYS A 74 -2.80 14.00 -12.79
CA LYS A 74 -2.93 15.43 -12.53
C LYS A 74 -4.41 15.81 -12.46
N GLY A 75 -4.75 16.63 -11.49
CA GLY A 75 -6.10 17.18 -11.37
C GLY A 75 -7.08 16.31 -10.60
N VAL A 76 -6.64 15.18 -10.05
CA VAL A 76 -7.52 14.32 -9.25
C VAL A 76 -7.72 14.90 -7.85
N ASN A 77 -8.80 14.48 -7.22
CA ASN A 77 -9.08 14.84 -5.82
C ASN A 77 -8.28 13.91 -4.91
N ILE A 78 -7.13 14.41 -4.43
CA ILE A 78 -6.21 13.60 -3.62
C ILE A 78 -6.87 13.11 -2.33
N ARG A 79 -7.68 13.96 -1.69
CA ARG A 79 -8.35 13.57 -0.43
C ARG A 79 -9.32 12.41 -0.65
N ALA A 80 -10.12 12.47 -1.71
CA ALA A 80 -11.07 11.42 -2.04
C ALA A 80 -10.36 10.11 -2.40
N ILE A 81 -9.27 10.21 -3.18
CA ILE A 81 -8.47 9.04 -3.55
C ILE A 81 -7.85 8.40 -2.32
N SER A 82 -7.25 9.20 -1.44
CA SER A 82 -6.63 8.69 -0.23
C SER A 82 -7.62 7.97 0.67
N ALA A 83 -8.82 8.53 0.83
CA ALA A 83 -9.87 7.91 1.63
C ALA A 83 -10.29 6.56 1.03
N SER A 84 -10.41 6.49 -0.29
CA SER A 84 -10.76 5.27 -1.01
C SER A 84 -9.68 4.20 -0.83
N ILE A 85 -8.40 4.59 -0.97
CA ILE A 85 -7.27 3.68 -0.81
C ILE A 85 -7.23 3.11 0.61
N ILE A 86 -7.37 3.96 1.62
CA ILE A 86 -7.34 3.51 3.02
C ILE A 86 -8.41 2.45 3.25
N LYS A 87 -9.62 2.71 2.77
CA LYS A 87 -10.74 1.78 2.91
C LYS A 87 -10.48 0.46 2.21
N GLU A 88 -10.05 0.51 0.95
CA GLU A 88 -9.85 -0.69 0.14
C GLU A 88 -8.67 -1.53 0.64
N VAL A 89 -7.57 -0.89 0.99
CA VAL A 89 -6.39 -1.59 1.48
C VAL A 89 -6.70 -2.28 2.81
N ARG A 90 -7.32 -1.57 3.73
CA ARG A 90 -7.71 -2.15 5.02
C ARG A 90 -8.63 -3.35 4.82
N TYR A 91 -9.62 -3.21 3.96
CA TYR A 91 -10.58 -4.27 3.70
C TYR A 91 -9.91 -5.52 3.12
N PHE A 92 -9.14 -5.34 2.04
CA PHE A 92 -8.54 -6.48 1.35
C PHE A 92 -7.47 -7.18 2.17
N VAL A 93 -6.65 -6.43 2.88
CA VAL A 93 -5.63 -7.03 3.74
C VAL A 93 -6.26 -7.81 4.88
N THR A 94 -7.23 -7.21 5.57
CA THR A 94 -7.92 -7.86 6.68
C THR A 94 -8.65 -9.11 6.22
N LYS A 95 -9.37 -9.02 5.11
CA LYS A 95 -10.14 -10.15 4.59
C LYS A 95 -9.25 -11.30 4.13
N SER A 96 -8.14 -10.97 3.47
CA SER A 96 -7.27 -12.00 2.87
C SER A 96 -6.34 -12.66 3.88
N THR A 97 -5.93 -11.95 4.91
CA THR A 97 -4.92 -12.47 5.85
C THR A 97 -5.44 -12.66 7.27
N GLY A 98 -6.57 -12.07 7.61
CA GLY A 98 -7.07 -12.08 8.98
C GLY A 98 -6.32 -11.16 9.92
N THR A 99 -5.36 -10.38 9.42
CA THR A 99 -4.55 -9.49 10.22
C THR A 99 -5.23 -8.14 10.37
N GLU A 100 -5.27 -7.61 11.59
CA GLU A 100 -5.82 -6.29 11.84
C GLU A 100 -4.87 -5.21 11.32
N VAL A 101 -5.43 -4.24 10.60
CA VAL A 101 -4.66 -3.11 10.09
C VAL A 101 -4.96 -1.90 10.97
N SER A 102 -3.95 -1.45 11.73
CA SER A 102 -4.12 -0.35 12.67
C SER A 102 -4.10 1.01 11.97
N ALA A 103 -3.33 1.14 10.90
CA ALA A 103 -3.22 2.39 10.17
C ALA A 103 -2.82 2.14 8.73
N VAL A 104 -3.33 2.97 7.83
CA VAL A 104 -2.90 3.02 6.44
C VAL A 104 -2.52 4.46 6.14
N ASN A 105 -1.25 4.69 5.82
CA ASN A 105 -0.72 6.01 5.51
C ASN A 105 -0.43 6.09 4.02
N VAL A 106 -1.01 7.09 3.36
CA VAL A 106 -0.89 7.25 1.92
C VAL A 106 -0.02 8.45 1.63
N PHE A 107 1.09 8.23 0.94
CA PHE A 107 2.01 9.27 0.48
C PHE A 107 1.81 9.44 -1.02
N VAL A 108 1.37 10.62 -1.43
CA VAL A 108 0.95 10.86 -2.80
C VAL A 108 1.96 11.72 -3.53
N ASP A 109 2.43 11.21 -4.67
CA ASP A 109 3.25 11.98 -5.60
C ASP A 109 2.44 12.21 -6.87
N SER A 110 2.32 13.47 -7.28
CA SER A 110 1.63 13.81 -8.51
C SER A 110 2.55 13.63 -9.69
N ILE A 111 2.01 13.10 -10.78
CA ILE A 111 2.75 13.06 -12.02
C ILE A 111 2.69 14.44 -12.63
N THR A 112 3.87 15.03 -12.85
CA THR A 112 3.99 16.25 -13.62
C THR A 112 4.27 15.84 -15.05
N ILE A 113 3.31 16.08 -15.91
CA ILE A 113 3.48 15.82 -17.33
C ILE A 113 3.65 17.16 -18.01
N ASP A 114 4.77 17.33 -18.62
CA ASP A 114 5.05 18.53 -19.40
C ASP A 114 4.67 18.32 -20.85
#